data_7125c024b2b5df0fe7b1d3a25d3701af
#
_entry.id   7125c024b2b5df0fe7b1d3a25d3701af
#
_cell.length_a   1.000
_cell.length_b   1.000
_cell.length_c   1.000
_cell.angle_alpha   90.00
_cell.angle_beta   90.00
_cell.angle_gamma   90.00
#
_symmetry.space_group_name_H-M   'P 1'
#
loop_
_entity.id
_entity.type
_entity.pdbx_description
1 polymer ?
#
loop_
_entity_poly.entity_id
_entity_poly.type
_entity_poly.pdbx_seq_one_letter_code
_entity_poly.pdbx_strand_id
1 'polypeptide(L)'
;FSVAQHCVVGADAVLAETGDMAAALAFVLHDAHEALIGDLTTPTVAAIAARVETALAIALGIDARKRVVEAFGGGVVEIAVADLKRAIDVGIHRLAGLPPPAELPARIRAVVAEMDVRMLDTERRQLMRAVRGRPTGEVWSKSVLSARPVRMRGPLRPWPARRAAEEWFDRFQRWRIRADLAA
;
A
#
# COMPACT_ATOMS: atom_id res chain seq x y z
N PHE A 1 6.27 -4.15 -13.32
CA PHE A 1 5.62 -4.75 -12.17
C PHE A 1 4.52 -3.80 -11.73
N SER A 2 3.34 -4.30 -11.51
CA SER A 2 2.17 -3.47 -11.21
C SER A 2 1.72 -3.68 -9.76
N VAL A 3 1.00 -2.70 -9.19
CA VAL A 3 0.34 -2.80 -7.88
C VAL A 3 -0.56 -4.05 -7.84
N ALA A 4 -1.35 -4.30 -8.88
CA ALA A 4 -2.19 -5.50 -8.94
C ALA A 4 -1.38 -6.80 -8.82
N GLN A 5 -0.21 -6.90 -9.45
CA GLN A 5 0.67 -8.07 -9.30
C GLN A 5 1.28 -8.14 -7.89
N HIS A 6 1.68 -7.01 -7.30
CA HIS A 6 2.12 -6.92 -5.91
C HIS A 6 1.06 -7.51 -4.96
N CYS A 7 -0.17 -7.01 -5.07
CA CYS A 7 -1.29 -7.48 -4.25
C CYS A 7 -1.56 -8.98 -4.41
N VAL A 8 -1.53 -9.49 -5.65
CA VAL A 8 -1.78 -10.93 -5.91
C VAL A 8 -0.69 -11.81 -5.32
N VAL A 9 0.57 -11.50 -5.60
CA VAL A 9 1.70 -12.33 -5.14
C VAL A 9 1.80 -12.34 -3.62
N GLY A 10 1.65 -11.17 -2.99
CA GLY A 10 1.68 -11.07 -1.53
C GLY A 10 0.47 -11.76 -0.89
N ALA A 11 -0.72 -11.65 -1.47
CA ALA A 11 -1.91 -12.32 -0.96
C ALA A 11 -1.83 -13.86 -1.08
N ASP A 12 -1.32 -14.38 -2.20
CA ASP A 12 -1.06 -15.81 -2.35
C ASP A 12 -0.04 -16.30 -1.29
N ALA A 13 0.97 -15.47 -0.95
CA ALA A 13 1.92 -15.78 0.10
C ALA A 13 1.28 -15.73 1.50
N VAL A 14 0.44 -14.73 1.79
CA VAL A 14 -0.33 -14.68 3.05
C VAL A 14 -1.15 -15.94 3.21
N LEU A 15 -1.91 -16.33 2.18
CA LEU A 15 -2.73 -17.53 2.25
C LEU A 15 -1.89 -18.81 2.46
N ALA A 16 -0.76 -18.90 1.77
CA ALA A 16 0.12 -20.07 1.89
C ALA A 16 0.80 -20.18 3.26
N GLU A 17 1.14 -19.04 3.89
CA GLU A 17 1.83 -19.02 5.17
C GLU A 17 0.89 -19.10 6.37
N THR A 18 -0.32 -18.53 6.27
CA THR A 18 -1.24 -18.42 7.40
C THR A 18 -2.48 -19.30 7.30
N GLY A 19 -2.88 -19.69 6.10
CA GLY A 19 -4.18 -20.32 5.84
C GLY A 19 -5.38 -19.36 6.04
N ASP A 20 -5.14 -18.08 6.38
CA ASP A 20 -6.16 -17.09 6.68
C ASP A 20 -6.62 -16.38 5.40
N MET A 21 -7.79 -16.77 4.92
CA MET A 21 -8.37 -16.21 3.69
C MET A 21 -8.80 -14.75 3.87
N ALA A 22 -9.26 -14.35 5.06
CA ALA A 22 -9.63 -12.97 5.32
C ALA A 22 -8.39 -12.05 5.30
N ALA A 23 -7.26 -12.52 5.85
CA ALA A 23 -5.99 -11.80 5.76
C ALA A 23 -5.48 -11.71 4.31
N ALA A 24 -5.61 -12.80 3.53
CA ALA A 24 -5.25 -12.80 2.12
C ALA A 24 -6.12 -11.85 1.30
N LEU A 25 -7.44 -11.84 1.51
CA LEU A 25 -8.35 -10.88 0.88
C LEU A 25 -8.03 -9.44 1.28
N ALA A 26 -7.78 -9.20 2.56
CA ALA A 26 -7.36 -7.86 3.02
C ALA A 26 -6.06 -7.42 2.33
N PHE A 27 -5.12 -8.34 2.08
CA PHE A 27 -3.89 -8.03 1.34
C PHE A 27 -4.16 -7.76 -0.15
N VAL A 28 -5.10 -8.47 -0.80
CA VAL A 28 -5.49 -8.12 -2.19
C VAL A 28 -5.96 -6.68 -2.28
N LEU A 29 -6.60 -6.16 -1.23
CA LEU A 29 -7.27 -4.86 -1.25
C LEU A 29 -6.43 -3.72 -0.70
N HIS A 30 -5.29 -3.97 -0.03
CA HIS A 30 -4.61 -2.95 0.77
C HIS A 30 -4.16 -1.71 -0.02
N ASP A 31 -3.82 -1.89 -1.31
CA ASP A 31 -3.44 -0.82 -2.23
C ASP A 31 -4.46 -0.60 -3.36
N ALA A 32 -5.68 -1.13 -3.22
CA ALA A 32 -6.67 -1.02 -4.30
C ALA A 32 -7.11 0.43 -4.58
N HIS A 33 -6.97 1.35 -3.61
CA HIS A 33 -7.17 2.77 -3.82
C HIS A 33 -6.26 3.35 -4.91
N GLU A 34 -5.09 2.77 -5.15
CA GLU A 34 -4.15 3.25 -6.17
C GLU A 34 -4.67 3.08 -7.60
N ALA A 35 -5.63 2.17 -7.81
CA ALA A 35 -6.31 2.06 -9.10
C ALA A 35 -7.13 3.32 -9.45
N LEU A 36 -7.56 4.09 -8.45
CA LEU A 36 -8.38 5.29 -8.63
C LEU A 36 -7.57 6.59 -8.61
N ILE A 37 -6.56 6.66 -7.74
CA ILE A 37 -5.81 7.92 -7.51
C ILE A 37 -4.34 7.83 -7.94
N GLY A 38 -3.89 6.66 -8.40
CA GLY A 38 -2.49 6.39 -8.71
C GLY A 38 -1.63 6.12 -7.47
N ASP A 39 -0.43 5.61 -7.71
CA ASP A 39 0.59 5.48 -6.65
C ASP A 39 1.16 6.87 -6.31
N LEU A 40 0.65 7.46 -5.24
CA LEU A 40 1.16 8.70 -4.67
C LEU A 40 2.31 8.37 -3.72
N THR A 41 3.51 8.27 -4.26
CA THR A 41 4.70 7.95 -3.48
C THR A 41 4.98 9.02 -2.41
N THR A 42 5.61 8.64 -1.30
CA THR A 42 5.98 9.57 -0.23
C THR A 42 6.74 10.82 -0.76
N PRO A 43 7.75 10.69 -1.66
CA PRO A 43 8.40 11.87 -2.24
C PRO A 43 7.45 12.76 -3.05
N THR A 44 6.47 12.17 -3.76
CA THR A 44 5.48 12.93 -4.53
C THR A 44 4.57 13.74 -3.60
N VAL A 45 4.04 13.12 -2.56
CA VAL A 45 3.21 13.80 -1.56
C VAL A 45 4.00 14.92 -0.88
N ALA A 46 5.24 14.67 -0.47
CA ALA A 46 6.11 15.69 0.14
C ALA A 46 6.40 16.87 -0.82
N ALA A 47 6.61 16.61 -2.11
CA ALA A 47 6.81 17.65 -3.10
C ALA A 47 5.56 18.52 -3.31
N ILE A 48 4.38 17.90 -3.33
CA ILE A 48 3.09 18.62 -3.40
C ILE A 48 2.91 19.46 -2.12
N ALA A 49 3.14 18.88 -0.94
CA ALA A 49 3.03 19.56 0.34
C ALA A 49 3.92 20.81 0.40
N ALA A 50 5.18 20.70 -0.01
CA ALA A 50 6.11 21.83 -0.04
C ALA A 50 5.61 22.97 -0.95
N ARG A 51 4.97 22.65 -2.08
CA ARG A 51 4.39 23.65 -2.99
C ARG A 51 3.16 24.33 -2.40
N VAL A 52 2.26 23.55 -1.78
CA VAL A 52 1.07 24.08 -1.10
C VAL A 52 1.48 24.99 0.07
N GLU A 53 2.43 24.55 0.89
CA GLU A 53 2.97 25.35 2.00
C GLU A 53 3.59 26.66 1.53
N THR A 54 4.34 26.64 0.42
CA THR A 54 4.90 27.86 -0.18
C THR A 54 3.79 28.80 -0.64
N ALA A 55 2.76 28.29 -1.32
CA ALA A 55 1.63 29.08 -1.78
C ALA A 55 0.84 29.70 -0.60
N LEU A 56 0.61 28.92 0.46
CA LEU A 56 -0.04 29.40 1.69
C LEU A 56 0.80 30.49 2.39
N ALA A 57 2.11 30.32 2.47
CA ALA A 57 3.01 31.32 3.05
C ALA A 57 2.99 32.64 2.27
N ILE A 58 2.91 32.58 0.94
CA ILE A 58 2.79 33.76 0.08
C ILE A 58 1.42 34.45 0.25
N ALA A 59 0.34 33.65 0.25
CA ALA A 59 -1.03 34.17 0.27
C ALA A 59 -1.48 34.69 1.66
N LEU A 60 -1.05 34.02 2.73
CA LEU A 60 -1.56 34.23 4.10
C LEU A 60 -0.49 34.71 5.10
N GLY A 61 0.78 34.75 4.69
CA GLY A 61 1.92 35.08 5.54
C GLY A 61 2.52 33.83 6.25
N ILE A 62 3.78 33.96 6.70
CA ILE A 62 4.57 32.86 7.27
C ILE A 62 3.89 32.24 8.50
N ASP A 63 3.17 33.03 9.29
CA ASP A 63 2.48 32.53 10.50
C ASP A 63 1.33 31.55 10.19
N ALA A 64 0.77 31.57 8.97
CA ALA A 64 -0.30 30.67 8.59
C ALA A 64 0.16 29.20 8.55
N ARG A 65 1.38 28.93 8.10
CA ARG A 65 1.98 27.58 8.11
C ARG A 65 2.06 27.03 9.53
N LYS A 66 2.58 27.81 10.47
CA LYS A 66 2.72 27.41 11.87
C LYS A 66 1.36 27.08 12.48
N ARG A 67 0.35 27.91 12.24
CA ARG A 67 -1.02 27.69 12.72
C ARG A 67 -1.64 26.43 12.15
N VAL A 68 -1.42 26.13 10.88
CA VAL A 68 -1.92 24.91 10.23
C VAL A 68 -1.29 23.66 10.85
N VAL A 69 0.04 23.65 11.00
CA VAL A 69 0.75 22.53 11.63
C VAL A 69 0.32 22.37 13.09
N GLU A 70 0.15 23.46 13.85
CA GLU A 70 -0.33 23.42 15.23
C GLU A 70 -1.77 22.92 15.35
N ALA A 71 -2.66 23.33 14.42
CA ALA A 71 -4.06 22.96 14.45
C ALA A 71 -4.32 21.51 14.02
N PHE A 72 -3.55 20.98 13.07
CA PHE A 72 -3.78 19.67 12.46
C PHE A 72 -2.75 18.61 12.84
N GLY A 73 -1.70 18.96 13.58
CA GLY A 73 -0.65 18.02 14.01
C GLY A 73 0.22 17.47 12.88
N GLY A 74 0.11 18.02 11.66
CA GLY A 74 0.83 17.57 10.47
C GLY A 74 0.55 18.41 9.24
N GLY A 75 1.11 18.03 8.10
CA GLY A 75 0.88 18.71 6.82
C GLY A 75 -0.54 18.47 6.30
N VAL A 76 -1.20 19.55 5.84
CA VAL A 76 -2.58 19.49 5.30
C VAL A 76 -2.69 18.51 4.13
N VAL A 77 -1.67 18.48 3.27
CA VAL A 77 -1.68 17.61 2.07
C VAL A 77 -1.58 16.14 2.45
N GLU A 78 -0.72 15.80 3.38
CA GLU A 78 -0.56 14.42 3.87
C GLU A 78 -1.85 13.92 4.52
N ILE A 79 -2.49 14.75 5.33
CA ILE A 79 -3.78 14.43 5.96
C ILE A 79 -4.86 14.23 4.89
N ALA A 80 -4.97 15.17 3.93
CA ALA A 80 -5.96 15.08 2.86
C ALA A 80 -5.78 13.83 2.00
N VAL A 81 -4.55 13.49 1.65
CA VAL A 81 -4.24 12.26 0.90
C VAL A 81 -4.59 11.02 1.71
N ALA A 82 -4.23 10.98 3.00
CA ALA A 82 -4.56 9.85 3.87
C ALA A 82 -6.07 9.68 4.05
N ASP A 83 -6.83 10.77 4.18
CA ASP A 83 -8.28 10.74 4.30
C ASP A 83 -8.95 10.28 3.00
N LEU A 84 -8.45 10.73 1.85
CA LEU A 84 -8.95 10.28 0.55
C LEU A 84 -8.71 8.77 0.36
N LYS A 85 -7.51 8.29 0.62
CA LYS A 85 -7.19 6.85 0.59
C LYS A 85 -8.13 6.06 1.50
N ARG A 86 -8.27 6.50 2.74
CA ARG A 86 -9.16 5.85 3.72
C ARG A 86 -10.62 5.79 3.25
N ALA A 87 -11.14 6.87 2.69
CA ALA A 87 -12.51 6.91 2.19
C ALA A 87 -12.74 5.91 1.05
N ILE A 88 -11.78 5.78 0.14
CA ILE A 88 -11.81 4.82 -0.96
C ILE A 88 -11.74 3.39 -0.39
N ASP A 89 -10.78 3.10 0.51
CA ASP A 89 -10.59 1.79 1.09
C ASP A 89 -11.82 1.30 1.87
N VAL A 90 -12.50 2.18 2.59
CA VAL A 90 -13.79 1.85 3.26
C VAL A 90 -14.82 1.38 2.24
N GLY A 91 -14.94 2.06 1.10
CA GLY A 91 -15.83 1.66 0.02
C GLY A 91 -15.48 0.31 -0.59
N ILE A 92 -14.20 0.08 -0.87
CA ILE A 92 -13.69 -1.17 -1.45
C ILE A 92 -13.89 -2.34 -0.47
N HIS A 93 -13.55 -2.16 0.81
CA HIS A 93 -13.74 -3.18 1.84
C HIS A 93 -15.21 -3.56 2.00
N ARG A 94 -16.13 -2.57 1.97
CA ARG A 94 -17.57 -2.84 2.01
C ARG A 94 -18.03 -3.69 0.83
N LEU A 95 -17.55 -3.41 -0.39
CA LEU A 95 -17.85 -4.22 -1.58
C LEU A 95 -17.29 -5.65 -1.49
N ALA A 96 -16.22 -5.84 -0.75
CA ALA A 96 -15.60 -7.15 -0.49
C ALA A 96 -16.26 -7.93 0.65
N GLY A 97 -17.18 -7.33 1.41
CA GLY A 97 -17.77 -7.94 2.61
C GLY A 97 -16.83 -7.90 3.83
N LEU A 98 -15.78 -7.06 3.79
CA LEU A 98 -14.85 -6.86 4.91
C LEU A 98 -15.20 -5.61 5.71
N PRO A 99 -14.86 -5.59 7.02
CA PRO A 99 -14.86 -4.35 7.80
C PRO A 99 -13.89 -3.32 7.18
N PRO A 100 -14.09 -2.02 7.47
CA PRO A 100 -13.09 -1.00 7.13
C PRO A 100 -11.68 -1.39 7.57
N PRO A 101 -10.60 -0.97 6.87
CA PRO A 101 -9.23 -1.38 7.21
C PRO A 101 -8.85 -1.15 8.68
N ALA A 102 -9.30 -0.04 9.28
CA ALA A 102 -9.02 0.29 10.67
C ALA A 102 -9.74 -0.64 11.68
N GLU A 103 -10.85 -1.24 11.27
CA GLU A 103 -11.69 -2.12 12.09
C GLU A 103 -11.35 -3.61 11.90
N LEU A 104 -10.48 -3.94 10.95
CA LEU A 104 -9.99 -5.31 10.82
C LEU A 104 -9.33 -5.78 12.12
N PRO A 105 -9.43 -7.07 12.48
CA PRO A 105 -8.71 -7.63 13.62
C PRO A 105 -7.23 -7.27 13.60
N ALA A 106 -6.65 -6.96 14.77
CA ALA A 106 -5.26 -6.52 14.87
C ALA A 106 -4.28 -7.52 14.24
N ARG A 107 -4.55 -8.83 14.38
CA ARG A 107 -3.76 -9.89 13.75
C ARG A 107 -3.74 -9.77 12.22
N ILE A 108 -4.87 -9.47 11.57
CA ILE A 108 -4.96 -9.30 10.11
C ILE A 108 -4.18 -8.07 9.69
N ARG A 109 -4.37 -6.95 10.37
CA ARG A 109 -3.61 -5.72 10.10
C ARG A 109 -2.10 -5.93 10.19
N ALA A 110 -1.66 -6.66 11.22
CA ALA A 110 -0.24 -7.00 11.40
C ALA A 110 0.30 -7.87 10.25
N VAL A 111 -0.45 -8.90 9.84
CA VAL A 111 -0.07 -9.78 8.72
C VAL A 111 0.02 -9.00 7.41
N VAL A 112 -0.96 -8.11 7.13
CA VAL A 112 -0.94 -7.28 5.92
C VAL A 112 0.28 -6.37 5.92
N ALA A 113 0.52 -5.64 7.02
CA ALA A 113 1.65 -4.71 7.11
C ALA A 113 3.02 -5.42 7.03
N GLU A 114 3.16 -6.59 7.67
CA GLU A 114 4.39 -7.37 7.57
C GLU A 114 4.63 -7.88 6.15
N MET A 115 3.59 -8.43 5.51
CA MET A 115 3.71 -8.98 4.17
C MET A 115 4.02 -7.90 3.13
N ASP A 116 3.44 -6.70 3.25
CA ASP A 116 3.74 -5.57 2.39
C ASP A 116 5.23 -5.20 2.45
N VAL A 117 5.78 -5.02 3.64
CA VAL A 117 7.22 -4.76 3.84
C VAL A 117 8.08 -5.87 3.24
N ARG A 118 7.68 -7.13 3.36
CA ARG A 118 8.39 -8.29 2.80
C ARG A 118 8.30 -8.33 1.27
N MET A 119 7.16 -7.96 0.71
CA MET A 119 6.99 -7.81 -0.75
C MET A 119 7.89 -6.71 -1.29
N LEU A 120 7.92 -5.54 -0.67
CA LEU A 120 8.82 -4.44 -1.04
C LEU A 120 10.29 -4.87 -1.03
N ASP A 121 10.76 -5.62 -0.02
CA ASP A 121 12.14 -6.14 -0.02
C ASP A 121 12.38 -7.16 -1.14
N THR A 122 11.37 -8.01 -1.42
CA THR A 122 11.45 -9.00 -2.52
C THR A 122 11.58 -8.31 -3.87
N GLU A 123 10.77 -7.31 -4.13
CA GLU A 123 10.79 -6.49 -5.35
C GLU A 123 12.10 -5.74 -5.50
N ARG A 124 12.54 -5.09 -4.42
CA ARG A 124 13.83 -4.41 -4.38
C ARG A 124 14.98 -5.32 -4.81
N ARG A 125 15.02 -6.54 -4.26
CA ARG A 125 16.09 -7.51 -4.57
C ARG A 125 16.02 -8.08 -5.97
N GLN A 126 14.80 -8.28 -6.49
CA GLN A 126 14.63 -9.04 -7.74
C GLN A 126 14.37 -8.16 -8.96
N LEU A 127 13.78 -6.97 -8.79
CA LEU A 127 13.39 -6.10 -9.91
C LEU A 127 14.24 -4.85 -10.03
N MET A 128 14.80 -4.36 -8.92
CA MET A 128 15.57 -3.12 -8.95
C MET A 128 17.06 -3.41 -9.15
N ARG A 129 17.63 -2.88 -10.22
CA ARG A 129 19.05 -2.92 -10.44
C ARG A 129 19.74 -1.93 -9.49
N ALA A 130 20.79 -2.40 -8.83
CA ALA A 130 21.69 -1.50 -8.13
C ALA A 130 22.21 -0.43 -9.12
N VAL A 131 21.89 0.83 -8.87
CA VAL A 131 22.46 1.93 -9.65
C VAL A 131 23.93 2.02 -9.26
N ARG A 132 24.84 1.79 -10.23
CA ARG A 132 26.28 1.88 -9.98
C ARG A 132 26.61 3.21 -9.30
N GLY A 133 27.26 3.13 -8.13
CA GLY A 133 27.75 4.29 -7.39
C GLY A 133 26.76 4.96 -6.42
N ARG A 134 25.54 4.43 -6.26
CA ARG A 134 24.64 4.88 -5.16
C ARG A 134 24.41 3.74 -4.18
N PRO A 135 24.63 3.97 -2.86
CA PRO A 135 24.22 3.01 -1.85
C PRO A 135 22.70 2.81 -1.93
N THR A 136 22.26 1.62 -2.24
CA THR A 136 20.81 1.28 -2.29
C THR A 136 20.12 1.42 -0.93
N GLY A 137 20.89 1.57 0.16
CA GLY A 137 20.39 1.67 1.53
C GLY A 137 19.81 3.03 1.93
N GLU A 138 20.18 4.13 1.26
CA GLU A 138 19.73 5.46 1.67
C GLU A 138 18.28 5.79 1.28
N VAL A 139 17.69 5.02 0.38
CA VAL A 139 16.31 5.25 -0.15
C VAL A 139 15.28 4.38 0.56
N TRP A 140 15.70 3.30 1.21
CA TRP A 140 14.80 2.32 1.80
C TRP A 140 14.77 2.41 3.32
N SER A 141 13.57 2.25 3.90
CA SER A 141 13.41 2.21 5.34
C SER A 141 14.16 1.01 5.96
N LYS A 142 14.57 1.14 7.23
CA LYS A 142 15.22 0.05 7.96
C LYS A 142 14.33 -1.21 8.00
N SER A 143 13.01 -1.04 8.10
CA SER A 143 12.06 -2.15 8.09
C SER A 143 12.14 -2.97 6.81
N VAL A 144 12.18 -2.32 5.63
CA VAL A 144 12.33 -3.01 4.34
C VAL A 144 13.68 -3.70 4.23
N LEU A 145 14.77 -3.01 4.62
CA LEU A 145 16.13 -3.57 4.52
C LEU A 145 16.37 -4.79 5.43
N SER A 146 15.66 -4.88 6.55
CA SER A 146 15.75 -5.99 7.50
C SER A 146 14.67 -7.06 7.31
N ALA A 147 13.73 -6.83 6.39
CA ALA A 147 12.64 -7.76 6.15
C ALA A 147 13.12 -9.08 5.55
N ARG A 148 12.43 -10.15 5.88
CA ARG A 148 12.65 -11.44 5.26
C ARG A 148 11.87 -11.50 3.94
N PRO A 149 12.53 -11.72 2.77
CA PRO A 149 11.85 -11.80 1.50
C PRO A 149 10.73 -12.86 1.49
N VAL A 150 9.73 -12.62 0.68
CA VAL A 150 8.62 -13.58 0.49
C VAL A 150 9.15 -14.86 -0.15
N ARG A 151 8.69 -16.01 0.34
CA ARG A 151 9.01 -17.30 -0.25
C ARG A 151 8.16 -17.52 -1.50
N MET A 152 8.83 -17.68 -2.65
CA MET A 152 8.18 -17.86 -3.93
C MET A 152 8.74 -19.09 -4.66
N ARG A 153 7.92 -19.70 -5.53
CA ARG A 153 8.32 -20.86 -6.34
C ARG A 153 9.27 -20.52 -7.51
N GLY A 154 9.68 -19.28 -7.66
CA GLY A 154 10.57 -18.84 -8.72
C GLY A 154 10.83 -17.36 -8.64
N PRO A 155 11.64 -16.79 -9.56
CA PRO A 155 11.94 -15.38 -9.57
C PRO A 155 10.68 -14.56 -9.92
N LEU A 156 10.56 -13.41 -9.29
CA LEU A 156 9.53 -12.43 -9.59
C LEU A 156 9.76 -11.88 -11.00
N ARG A 157 8.78 -12.04 -11.88
CA ARG A 157 8.81 -11.53 -13.25
C ARG A 157 7.60 -10.64 -13.48
N PRO A 158 7.76 -9.44 -14.06
CA PRO A 158 6.64 -8.58 -14.37
C PRO A 158 5.64 -9.27 -15.30
N TRP A 159 4.36 -9.21 -14.93
CA TRP A 159 3.26 -9.67 -15.77
C TRP A 159 2.78 -8.55 -16.70
N PRO A 160 2.22 -8.88 -17.85
CA PRO A 160 1.43 -7.92 -18.62
C PRO A 160 0.30 -7.36 -17.75
N ALA A 161 -0.01 -6.06 -17.91
CA ALA A 161 -1.00 -5.37 -17.08
C ALA A 161 -2.36 -6.08 -17.07
N ARG A 162 -2.81 -6.54 -18.25
CA ARG A 162 -4.04 -7.31 -18.38
C ARG A 162 -4.06 -8.57 -17.51
N ARG A 163 -2.99 -9.35 -17.55
CA ARG A 163 -2.87 -10.55 -16.72
C ARG A 163 -2.92 -10.19 -15.23
N ALA A 164 -2.20 -9.16 -14.81
CA ALA A 164 -2.19 -8.74 -13.41
C ALA A 164 -3.60 -8.36 -12.93
N ALA A 165 -4.37 -7.66 -13.76
CA ALA A 165 -5.75 -7.28 -13.46
C ALA A 165 -6.68 -8.50 -13.39
N GLU A 166 -6.57 -9.43 -14.36
CA GLU A 166 -7.36 -10.66 -14.38
C GLU A 166 -7.10 -11.54 -13.16
N GLU A 167 -5.84 -11.72 -12.78
CA GLU A 167 -5.42 -12.49 -11.59
C GLU A 167 -5.87 -11.81 -10.28
N TRP A 168 -5.82 -10.48 -10.21
CA TRP A 168 -6.31 -9.73 -9.06
C TRP A 168 -7.83 -9.93 -8.91
N PHE A 169 -8.57 -9.75 -10.01
CA PHE A 169 -10.02 -9.90 -10.00
C PHE A 169 -10.47 -11.32 -9.66
N ASP A 170 -9.74 -12.35 -10.16
CA ASP A 170 -10.01 -13.74 -9.81
C ASP A 170 -9.87 -14.01 -8.30
N ARG A 171 -8.78 -13.51 -7.64
CA ARG A 171 -8.61 -13.64 -6.18
C ARG A 171 -9.72 -12.90 -5.44
N PHE A 172 -10.00 -11.68 -5.84
CA PHE A 172 -11.08 -10.89 -5.25
C PHE A 172 -12.42 -11.64 -5.29
N GLN A 173 -12.84 -12.11 -6.44
CA GLN A 173 -14.11 -12.83 -6.60
C GLN A 173 -14.15 -14.13 -5.81
N ARG A 174 -13.09 -14.91 -5.92
CA ARG A 174 -12.99 -16.23 -5.27
C ARG A 174 -12.98 -16.13 -3.76
N TRP A 175 -12.24 -15.19 -3.20
CA TRP A 175 -12.08 -15.08 -1.75
C TRP A 175 -13.21 -14.30 -1.11
N ARG A 176 -13.78 -13.30 -1.78
CA ARG A 176 -15.00 -12.63 -1.34
C ARG A 176 -16.15 -13.61 -1.11
N ILE A 177 -16.45 -14.49 -2.08
CA ILE A 177 -17.51 -15.48 -1.95
C ILE A 177 -17.26 -16.44 -0.78
N ARG A 178 -16.01 -16.84 -0.56
CA ARG A 178 -15.65 -17.75 0.54
C ARG A 178 -15.65 -17.09 1.91
N ALA A 179 -15.34 -15.80 2.01
CA ALA A 179 -15.45 -15.04 3.25
C ALA A 179 -16.91 -14.96 3.71
N ASP A 180 -17.86 -14.75 2.78
CA ASP A 180 -19.29 -14.73 3.05
C ASP A 180 -19.83 -16.06 3.56
N LEU A 181 -19.20 -17.20 3.19
CA LEU A 181 -19.62 -18.54 3.62
C LEU A 181 -18.99 -18.97 4.95
N ALA A 182 -17.97 -18.28 5.43
CA ALA A 182 -17.25 -18.60 6.67
C ALA A 182 -17.68 -17.72 7.86
N ALA A 183 -18.59 -16.75 7.64
CA ALA A 183 -19.16 -15.88 8.65
C ALA A 183 -20.53 -16.42 9.10
#